data_a674dd71476840f2b5ed757f7ae0a6e0
#
_entry.id   a674dd71476840f2b5ed757f7ae0a6e0
#
_cell.length_a   1.000
_cell.length_b   1.000
_cell.length_c   1.000
_cell.angle_alpha   90.00
_cell.angle_beta   90.00
_cell.angle_gamma   90.00
#
_symmetry.space_group_name_H-M   'P 1'
#
loop_
_entity.id
_entity.type
_entity.pdbx_description
1 polymer ?
#
loop_
_entity_poly.entity_id
_entity_poly.type
_entity_poly.pdbx_seq_one_letter_code
_entity_poly.pdbx_strand_id
1 'polypeptide(L)'
;MDVWVDAIQALEAAASNKGAPGPYVCVLHPAQFAELQDSIRNEANTAVSYSPASFEAISAKGSHYKGSYMGVEIYTSSYVTDNGSNYAAAMFAAGAIGYATGMPASLPGAVEAMEMGEVMVEMDRDATKALTKVVGHAYLGIAIIDDDRGVEIATLV
;
A
#
# COMPACT_ATOMS: atom_id res chain seq x y z
N MET A 1 -9.45 -1.17 20.30
CA MET A 1 -8.01 -1.11 20.61
C MET A 1 -7.36 -2.48 20.62
N ASP A 2 -8.02 -3.47 21.15
CA ASP A 2 -7.49 -4.84 21.24
C ASP A 2 -7.03 -5.41 19.89
N VAL A 3 -7.82 -5.21 18.83
CA VAL A 3 -7.48 -5.71 17.47
C VAL A 3 -6.16 -5.16 16.93
N TRP A 4 -5.81 -3.90 17.28
CA TRP A 4 -4.56 -3.29 16.85
C TRP A 4 -3.34 -3.89 17.57
N VAL A 5 -3.48 -4.06 18.88
CA VAL A 5 -2.44 -4.67 19.72
C VAL A 5 -2.26 -6.14 19.33
N ASP A 6 -3.36 -6.85 19.11
CA ASP A 6 -3.35 -8.25 18.69
C ASP A 6 -2.67 -8.42 17.32
N ALA A 7 -2.91 -7.50 16.37
CA ALA A 7 -2.25 -7.51 15.07
C ALA A 7 -0.73 -7.30 15.19
N ILE A 8 -0.28 -6.35 16.02
CA ILE A 8 1.15 -6.13 16.28
C ILE A 8 1.77 -7.36 16.93
N GLN A 9 1.11 -7.93 17.95
CA GLN A 9 1.58 -9.15 18.62
C GLN A 9 1.64 -10.34 17.66
N ALA A 10 0.66 -10.47 16.77
CA ALA A 10 0.66 -11.52 15.75
C ALA A 10 1.87 -11.39 14.82
N LEU A 11 2.21 -10.18 14.38
CA LEU A 11 3.41 -9.95 13.55
C LEU A 11 4.71 -10.18 14.32
N GLU A 12 4.78 -9.78 15.58
CA GLU A 12 5.97 -10.03 16.42
C GLU A 12 6.16 -11.51 16.75
N ALA A 13 5.05 -12.26 16.89
CA ALA A 13 5.07 -13.69 17.14
C ALA A 13 5.11 -14.54 15.88
N ALA A 14 4.80 -13.95 14.73
CA ALA A 14 4.74 -14.64 13.45
C ALA A 14 6.12 -15.21 13.07
N ALA A 15 6.11 -16.20 12.21
CA ALA A 15 7.29 -16.83 11.67
C ALA A 15 8.17 -17.54 12.71
N SER A 16 7.60 -18.51 13.43
CA SER A 16 8.37 -19.56 14.12
C SER A 16 9.69 -19.08 14.72
N ASN A 17 9.64 -18.20 15.69
CA ASN A 17 10.76 -17.66 16.48
C ASN A 17 11.62 -16.56 15.83
N LYS A 18 11.27 -16.03 14.67
CA LYS A 18 12.07 -14.96 14.03
C LYS A 18 11.41 -13.60 14.08
N GLY A 19 10.09 -13.53 14.31
CA GLY A 19 9.32 -12.31 14.22
C GLY A 19 9.38 -11.65 12.83
N ALA A 20 8.42 -10.85 12.51
CA ALA A 20 8.50 -10.00 11.31
C ALA A 20 9.24 -8.70 11.69
N PRO A 21 10.37 -8.36 11.05
CA PRO A 21 11.10 -7.14 11.40
C PRO A 21 10.27 -5.92 11.02
N GLY A 22 10.19 -4.94 11.94
CA GLY A 22 9.64 -3.62 11.59
C GLY A 22 10.54 -2.87 10.57
N PRO A 23 10.07 -1.77 10.00
CA PRO A 23 8.82 -1.06 10.33
C PRO A 23 7.56 -1.75 9.80
N TYR A 24 6.46 -1.54 10.51
CA TYR A 24 5.14 -2.04 10.11
C TYR A 24 4.38 -0.94 9.36
N VAL A 25 3.63 -1.37 8.36
CA VAL A 25 2.74 -0.52 7.57
C VAL A 25 1.34 -1.10 7.64
N CYS A 26 0.35 -0.23 7.86
CA CYS A 26 -1.05 -0.61 7.85
C CYS A 26 -1.82 0.19 6.81
N VAL A 27 -2.62 -0.50 6.01
CA VAL A 27 -3.51 0.12 5.02
C VAL A 27 -4.95 -0.10 5.46
N LEU A 28 -5.64 0.99 5.80
CA LEU A 28 -7.00 1.00 6.30
C LEU A 28 -7.99 1.58 5.28
N HIS A 29 -9.23 1.15 5.34
CA HIS A 29 -10.32 1.91 4.73
C HIS A 29 -10.52 3.24 5.49
N PRO A 30 -10.95 4.34 4.83
CA PRO A 30 -11.20 5.62 5.52
C PRO A 30 -12.17 5.53 6.71
N ALA A 31 -13.18 4.64 6.64
CA ALA A 31 -14.10 4.39 7.75
C ALA A 31 -13.40 3.76 8.96
N GLN A 32 -12.57 2.73 8.72
CA GLN A 32 -11.77 2.09 9.78
C GLN A 32 -10.80 3.09 10.45
N PHE A 33 -10.23 3.98 9.66
CA PHE A 33 -9.37 5.03 10.19
C PHE A 33 -10.15 6.02 11.07
N ALA A 34 -11.40 6.37 10.71
CA ALA A 34 -12.26 7.21 11.54
C ALA A 34 -12.60 6.54 12.88
N GLU A 35 -12.92 5.25 12.88
CA GLU A 35 -13.16 4.46 14.10
C GLU A 35 -11.91 4.39 14.99
N LEU A 36 -10.73 4.19 14.38
CA LEU A 36 -9.47 4.23 15.11
C LEU A 36 -9.26 5.59 15.78
N GLN A 37 -9.51 6.70 15.07
CA GLN A 37 -9.40 8.04 15.63
C GLN A 37 -10.39 8.28 16.78
N ASP A 38 -11.62 7.79 16.67
CA ASP A 38 -12.62 7.90 17.73
C ASP A 38 -12.24 7.07 18.95
N SER A 39 -11.70 5.88 18.76
CA SER A 39 -11.15 5.04 19.84
C SER A 39 -10.01 5.77 20.57
N ILE A 40 -9.08 6.37 19.84
CA ILE A 40 -7.97 7.13 20.41
C ILE A 40 -8.46 8.34 21.22
N ARG A 41 -9.50 9.03 20.73
CA ARG A 41 -10.11 10.18 21.45
C ARG A 41 -10.82 9.77 22.72
N ASN A 42 -11.53 8.64 22.69
CA ASN A 42 -12.32 8.17 23.83
C ASN A 42 -11.45 7.59 24.94
N GLU A 43 -10.24 7.16 24.65
CA GLU A 43 -9.27 6.65 25.61
C GLU A 43 -8.35 7.75 26.18
N ALA A 44 -8.83 8.94 26.30
CA ALA A 44 -8.09 10.18 26.66
C ALA A 44 -7.24 10.14 27.94
N ASN A 45 -7.16 9.02 28.63
CA ASN A 45 -6.38 8.85 29.86
C ASN A 45 -5.11 8.00 29.70
N THR A 46 -4.84 7.49 28.51
CA THR A 46 -3.61 6.74 28.22
C THR A 46 -2.73 7.60 27.30
N ALA A 47 -1.44 7.68 27.60
CA ALA A 47 -0.42 8.33 26.77
C ALA A 47 -0.27 7.56 25.43
N VAL A 48 -1.26 7.70 24.59
CA VAL A 48 -1.31 6.99 23.31
C VAL A 48 -0.47 7.72 22.30
N SER A 49 0.54 7.06 21.78
CA SER A 49 1.49 7.61 20.79
C SER A 49 0.88 7.66 19.39
N TYR A 50 -0.20 8.44 19.20
CA TYR A 50 -0.61 8.78 17.85
C TYR A 50 0.14 10.04 17.41
N SER A 51 0.90 9.94 16.34
CA SER A 51 1.56 11.05 15.68
C SER A 51 0.86 11.32 14.34
N PRO A 52 0.09 12.41 14.22
CA PRO A 52 -0.55 12.78 12.97
C PRO A 52 0.51 13.10 11.90
N ALA A 53 0.16 12.90 10.64
CA ALA A 53 1.05 13.20 9.53
C ALA A 53 1.34 14.72 9.46
N SER A 54 2.61 15.10 9.48
CA SER A 54 3.04 16.46 9.19
C SER A 54 2.92 16.75 7.69
N PHE A 55 2.86 18.03 7.32
CA PHE A 55 2.84 18.44 5.90
C PHE A 55 4.06 17.92 5.14
N GLU A 56 5.23 17.92 5.75
CA GLU A 56 6.47 17.41 5.18
C GLU A 56 6.40 15.89 4.95
N ALA A 57 5.86 15.15 5.92
CA ALA A 57 5.66 13.70 5.79
C ALA A 57 4.64 13.36 4.69
N ILE A 58 3.55 14.13 4.56
CA ILE A 58 2.57 13.96 3.49
C ILE A 58 3.20 14.26 2.12
N SER A 59 4.04 15.28 2.03
CA SER A 59 4.75 15.61 0.78
C SER A 59 5.72 14.49 0.35
N ALA A 60 6.37 13.84 1.31
CA ALA A 60 7.33 12.77 1.05
C ALA A 60 6.66 11.40 0.78
N LYS A 61 5.59 11.07 1.52
CA LYS A 61 4.95 9.75 1.51
C LYS A 61 3.62 9.69 0.74
N GLY A 62 3.13 10.83 0.31
CA GLY A 62 1.87 10.97 -0.44
C GLY A 62 0.66 11.28 0.45
N SER A 63 -0.44 11.71 -0.20
CA SER A 63 -1.66 12.17 0.46
C SER A 63 -2.43 11.09 1.25
N HIS A 64 -2.15 9.82 0.96
CA HIS A 64 -2.76 8.67 1.66
C HIS A 64 -2.13 8.38 3.02
N TYR A 65 -0.96 8.93 3.31
CA TYR A 65 -0.33 8.81 4.61
C TYR A 65 -1.06 9.64 5.67
N LYS A 66 -1.42 9.01 6.79
CA LYS A 66 -2.22 9.64 7.87
C LYS A 66 -1.43 9.84 9.16
N GLY A 67 -0.26 9.28 9.27
CA GLY A 67 0.57 9.36 10.46
C GLY A 67 1.01 7.99 10.96
N SER A 68 1.43 7.93 12.21
CA SER A 68 1.83 6.68 12.85
C SER A 68 1.15 6.50 14.20
N TYR A 69 0.84 5.26 14.55
CA TYR A 69 0.27 4.86 15.81
C TYR A 69 0.99 3.60 16.33
N MET A 70 1.49 3.66 17.56
CA MET A 70 2.27 2.57 18.17
C MET A 70 3.42 2.07 17.29
N GLY A 71 4.09 2.95 16.56
CA GLY A 71 5.21 2.57 15.67
C GLY A 71 4.81 2.02 14.31
N VAL A 72 3.50 1.88 14.02
CA VAL A 72 2.96 1.44 12.75
C VAL A 72 2.60 2.64 11.89
N GLU A 73 3.07 2.69 10.65
CA GLU A 73 2.67 3.71 9.68
C GLU A 73 1.29 3.42 9.10
N ILE A 74 0.43 4.44 9.08
CA ILE A 74 -0.96 4.30 8.63
C ILE A 74 -1.14 4.99 7.28
N TYR A 75 -1.66 4.23 6.35
CA TYR A 75 -2.14 4.70 5.05
C TYR A 75 -3.62 4.42 4.90
N THR A 76 -4.34 5.25 4.13
CA THR A 76 -5.75 5.00 3.83
C THR A 76 -5.96 4.77 2.35
N SER A 77 -6.81 3.80 2.02
CA SER A 77 -7.19 3.49 0.64
C SER A 77 -8.67 3.11 0.57
N SER A 78 -9.38 3.67 -0.40
CA SER A 78 -10.76 3.27 -0.72
C SER A 78 -10.84 1.92 -1.46
N TYR A 79 -9.69 1.36 -1.86
CA TYR A 79 -9.61 0.05 -2.52
C TYR A 79 -9.50 -1.11 -1.52
N VAL A 80 -9.51 -0.83 -0.22
CA VAL A 80 -9.62 -1.90 0.80
C VAL A 80 -10.91 -2.65 0.58
N THR A 81 -10.82 -3.97 0.52
CA THR A 81 -11.96 -4.84 0.20
C THR A 81 -13.06 -4.70 1.24
N ASP A 82 -14.26 -4.42 0.76
CA ASP A 82 -15.50 -4.49 1.52
C ASP A 82 -16.25 -5.77 1.10
N ASN A 83 -16.48 -6.65 2.05
CA ASN A 83 -17.25 -7.89 1.82
C ASN A 83 -18.73 -7.74 2.20
N GLY A 84 -19.20 -6.50 2.40
CA GLY A 84 -20.59 -6.17 2.78
C GLY A 84 -20.89 -6.29 4.29
N SER A 85 -19.94 -6.76 5.08
CA SER A 85 -20.04 -6.86 6.54
C SER A 85 -18.80 -6.29 7.23
N ASN A 86 -17.64 -6.41 6.61
CA ASN A 86 -16.35 -6.00 7.18
C ASN A 86 -15.47 -5.36 6.11
N TYR A 87 -14.64 -4.41 6.53
CA TYR A 87 -13.49 -3.98 5.75
C TYR A 87 -12.28 -4.86 6.10
N ALA A 88 -11.67 -5.45 5.09
CA ALA A 88 -10.47 -6.27 5.20
C ALA A 88 -9.22 -5.42 4.99
N ALA A 89 -8.77 -4.75 6.03
CA ALA A 89 -7.50 -4.02 6.04
C ALA A 89 -6.32 -4.97 6.26
N ALA A 90 -5.12 -4.52 5.93
CA ALA A 90 -3.93 -5.31 6.12
C ALA A 90 -2.84 -4.52 6.86
N MET A 91 -2.18 -5.20 7.81
CA MET A 91 -0.95 -4.75 8.44
C MET A 91 0.17 -5.71 8.03
N PHE A 92 1.30 -5.17 7.59
CA PHE A 92 2.40 -5.99 7.12
C PHE A 92 3.76 -5.37 7.43
N ALA A 93 4.74 -6.24 7.55
CA ALA A 93 6.13 -5.89 7.77
C ALA A 93 6.91 -5.77 6.46
N ALA A 94 8.10 -5.23 6.54
CA ALA A 94 9.02 -5.19 5.42
C ALA A 94 9.30 -6.61 4.88
N GLY A 95 9.22 -6.77 3.56
CA GLY A 95 9.46 -8.05 2.89
C GLY A 95 8.26 -9.00 2.80
N ALA A 96 7.06 -8.59 3.28
CA ALA A 96 5.82 -9.35 3.08
C ALA A 96 5.42 -9.40 1.60
N ILE A 97 5.55 -8.26 0.91
CA ILE A 97 5.10 -8.07 -0.47
C ILE A 97 6.30 -7.76 -1.35
N GLY A 98 6.43 -8.47 -2.45
CA GLY A 98 7.37 -8.18 -3.52
C GLY A 98 6.72 -7.37 -4.63
N TYR A 99 7.44 -6.39 -5.10
CA TYR A 99 7.07 -5.53 -6.21
C TYR A 99 8.15 -5.62 -7.28
N ALA A 100 7.76 -5.86 -8.50
CA ALA A 100 8.65 -5.88 -9.64
C ALA A 100 8.06 -5.06 -10.78
N THR A 101 8.88 -4.21 -11.36
CA THR A 101 8.56 -3.48 -12.59
C THR A 101 9.46 -3.94 -13.72
N GLY A 102 8.97 -3.79 -14.92
CA GLY A 102 9.73 -4.07 -16.11
C GLY A 102 9.12 -3.42 -17.34
N MET A 103 9.91 -3.31 -18.37
CA MET A 103 9.46 -2.90 -19.70
C MET A 103 9.94 -3.92 -20.74
N PRO A 104 9.29 -4.00 -21.90
CA PRO A 104 9.78 -4.88 -22.98
C PRO A 104 11.17 -4.43 -23.42
N ALA A 105 12.07 -5.39 -23.61
CA ALA A 105 13.44 -5.09 -24.07
C ALA A 105 13.47 -4.54 -25.50
N SER A 106 12.45 -4.85 -26.30
CA SER A 106 12.26 -4.31 -27.65
C SER A 106 10.80 -4.43 -28.07
N LEU A 107 10.35 -3.55 -28.95
CA LEU A 107 9.03 -3.58 -29.59
C LEU A 107 9.21 -3.91 -31.08
N PRO A 108 9.05 -5.19 -31.49
CA PRO A 108 9.17 -5.57 -32.89
C PRO A 108 8.12 -4.84 -33.74
N GLY A 109 8.54 -4.13 -34.77
CA GLY A 109 7.65 -3.40 -35.68
C GLY A 109 7.31 -1.96 -35.26
N ALA A 110 7.79 -1.48 -34.12
CA ALA A 110 7.65 -0.08 -33.74
C ALA A 110 8.47 0.82 -34.68
N VAL A 111 7.90 1.95 -35.09
CA VAL A 111 8.59 2.94 -35.91
C VAL A 111 9.58 3.74 -35.06
N GLU A 112 9.14 4.12 -33.85
CA GLU A 112 9.98 4.75 -32.85
C GLU A 112 9.60 4.18 -31.47
N ALA A 113 10.59 3.79 -30.68
CA ALA A 113 10.44 3.36 -29.30
C ALA A 113 11.40 4.16 -28.41
N MET A 114 10.89 4.72 -27.35
CA MET A 114 11.66 5.53 -26.39
C MET A 114 11.44 5.02 -24.97
N GLU A 115 12.52 4.85 -24.24
CA GLU A 115 12.47 4.54 -22.81
C GLU A 115 12.16 5.81 -21.99
N MET A 116 11.12 5.76 -21.19
CA MET A 116 10.72 6.82 -20.25
C MET A 116 10.60 6.23 -18.85
N GLY A 117 11.73 6.10 -18.15
CA GLY A 117 11.76 5.45 -16.84
C GLY A 117 11.40 3.98 -16.91
N GLU A 118 10.28 3.58 -16.29
CA GLU A 118 9.79 2.19 -16.27
C GLU A 118 8.78 1.88 -17.39
N VAL A 119 8.57 2.81 -18.30
CA VAL A 119 7.61 2.70 -19.39
C VAL A 119 8.33 2.82 -20.72
N MET A 120 8.10 1.89 -21.63
CA MET A 120 8.50 2.01 -23.03
C MET A 120 7.35 2.62 -23.83
N VAL A 121 7.63 3.74 -24.50
CA VAL A 121 6.66 4.47 -25.32
C VAL A 121 6.93 4.18 -26.78
N GLU A 122 5.92 3.69 -27.48
CA GLU A 122 5.91 3.45 -28.91
C GLU A 122 5.11 4.56 -29.60
N MET A 123 5.66 5.13 -30.66
CA MET A 123 4.96 6.05 -31.55
C MET A 123 4.84 5.45 -32.95
N ASP A 124 3.63 5.39 -33.45
CA ASP A 124 3.31 4.92 -34.79
C ASP A 124 2.43 5.94 -35.52
N ARG A 125 2.72 6.16 -36.80
CA ARG A 125 1.95 7.08 -37.64
C ARG A 125 1.03 6.33 -38.58
N ASP A 126 -0.27 6.43 -38.37
CA ASP A 126 -1.28 5.94 -39.30
C ASP A 126 -1.48 6.97 -40.42
N ALA A 127 -0.85 6.75 -41.54
CA ALA A 127 -0.91 7.62 -42.70
C ALA A 127 -2.33 7.65 -43.34
N THR A 128 -3.12 6.61 -43.14
CA THR A 128 -4.48 6.51 -43.71
C THR A 128 -5.48 7.41 -42.99
N LYS A 129 -5.24 7.64 -41.69
CA LYS A 129 -6.10 8.47 -40.83
C LYS A 129 -5.48 9.81 -40.47
N ALA A 130 -4.27 10.08 -40.95
CA ALA A 130 -3.49 11.28 -40.65
C ALA A 130 -3.34 11.54 -39.13
N LEU A 131 -3.21 10.46 -38.31
CA LEU A 131 -3.04 10.54 -36.87
C LEU A 131 -1.76 9.84 -36.41
N THR A 132 -1.26 10.29 -35.27
CA THR A 132 -0.16 9.64 -34.57
C THR A 132 -0.73 8.87 -33.37
N LYS A 133 -0.41 7.60 -33.28
CA LYS A 133 -0.78 6.72 -32.18
C LYS A 133 0.40 6.62 -31.21
N VAL A 134 0.16 6.85 -29.95
CA VAL A 134 1.14 6.71 -28.86
C VAL A 134 0.68 5.63 -27.91
N VAL A 135 1.50 4.62 -27.67
CA VAL A 135 1.18 3.48 -26.79
C VAL A 135 2.29 3.34 -25.75
N GLY A 136 1.91 3.26 -24.51
CA GLY A 136 2.82 2.98 -23.39
C GLY A 136 2.78 1.50 -23.00
N HIS A 137 3.94 0.90 -22.82
CA HIS A 137 4.09 -0.49 -22.38
C HIS A 137 4.83 -0.53 -21.05
N ALA A 138 4.23 -1.12 -20.03
CA ALA A 138 4.84 -1.37 -18.73
C ALA A 138 4.39 -2.73 -18.20
N TYR A 139 5.29 -3.42 -17.53
CA TYR A 139 4.99 -4.64 -16.80
C TYR A 139 5.06 -4.37 -15.31
N LEU A 140 4.05 -4.80 -14.59
CA LEU A 140 3.94 -4.68 -13.16
C LEU A 140 3.62 -6.05 -12.57
N GLY A 141 4.41 -6.48 -11.61
CA GLY A 141 4.16 -7.69 -10.84
C GLY A 141 4.13 -7.38 -9.34
N ILE A 142 3.11 -7.88 -8.67
CA ILE A 142 3.00 -7.84 -7.21
C ILE A 142 2.76 -9.26 -6.74
N ALA A 143 3.51 -9.72 -5.76
CA ALA A 143 3.36 -11.05 -5.17
C ALA A 143 3.60 -10.99 -3.67
N ILE A 144 2.92 -11.86 -2.93
CA ILE A 144 3.23 -12.13 -1.53
C ILE A 144 4.49 -12.98 -1.52
N ILE A 145 5.54 -12.51 -0.81
CA ILE A 145 6.81 -13.24 -0.67
C ILE A 145 6.79 -14.08 0.59
N ASP A 146 6.24 -13.52 1.67
CA ASP A 146 6.23 -14.17 2.98
C ASP A 146 4.87 -13.87 3.65
N ASP A 147 4.04 -14.89 3.72
CA ASP A 147 2.68 -14.82 4.25
C ASP A 147 2.68 -14.59 5.77
N ASP A 148 3.71 -15.07 6.46
CA ASP A 148 3.87 -14.89 7.91
C ASP A 148 4.15 -13.42 8.32
N ARG A 149 4.42 -12.54 7.35
CA ARG A 149 4.71 -11.12 7.58
C ARG A 149 3.52 -10.19 7.33
N GLY A 150 2.35 -10.74 7.16
CA GLY A 150 1.11 -10.00 6.97
C GLY A 150 0.01 -10.48 7.90
N VAL A 151 -0.81 -9.55 8.38
CA VAL A 151 -2.00 -9.83 9.18
C VAL A 151 -3.17 -9.04 8.64
N GLU A 152 -4.30 -9.73 8.46
CA GLU A 152 -5.56 -9.07 8.11
C GLU A 152 -6.19 -8.46 9.36
N ILE A 153 -6.69 -7.23 9.22
CA ILE A 153 -7.46 -6.52 10.24
C ILE A 153 -8.88 -6.36 9.72
N ALA A 154 -9.77 -7.22 10.18
CA ALA A 154 -11.19 -7.13 9.86
C ALA A 154 -11.93 -6.32 10.93
N THR A 155 -12.62 -5.26 10.51
CA THR A 155 -13.51 -4.49 11.38
C THR A 155 -14.92 -4.48 10.81
N LEU A 156 -15.92 -4.52 11.68
CA LEU A 156 -17.33 -4.42 11.29
C LEU A 156 -17.60 -3.08 10.61
N VAL A 157 -18.47 -3.09 9.61
CA VAL A 157 -19.00 -1.89 8.94
C VAL A 157 -20.12 -1.29 9.75
#